data_672e3d456b78d7b2193acace93351baf
#
_entry.id   672e3d456b78d7b2193acace93351baf
#
_cell.length_a   1.000
_cell.length_b   1.000
_cell.length_c   1.000
_cell.angle_alpha   90.00
_cell.angle_beta   90.00
_cell.angle_gamma   90.00
#
_symmetry.space_group_name_H-M   'P 1'
#
loop_
_entity.id
_entity.type
_entity.pdbx_description
1 polymer ?
#
loop_
_entity_poly.entity_id
_entity_poly.type
_entity_poly.pdbx_seq_one_letter_code
_entity_poly.pdbx_strand_id
1 'polypeptide(L)'
;MNTLFDKIWDQHVVQIIEDGPTQLYIDRLYCHEVTSPQAFDGMRTRGLKCFRPEQIVCMPDHNTPTHDQDKPISDPVSKKQVDTLERNACEFGLKHFGMMSKDNGIIHVVGPEKGLSLPGMTIVCGDSHTSTHGAMGAVAFGIGTSEVEMVMASQCILQQKPKSMRITINGQLGRGVTAKDVALYLMAQLSTSGATGYFVEYAGDVVRNLSMEGRLTLCNLSIEMGARGGFIAPDETTFNYIKGREYAPKGEAWDKAVAYWKSLKSGDDAVFDKELYFDAADIEPRITYGTNPGMGIGITESIPLTSDLSPLTSGLEKALNYMGFKAGEQLLGKPIDYVFLGACTNGRIEDFRAFASLVKGRRKADDVVAWLVPGSWAVDKQIREEGLDKVLAEAGFEIRQPGCSACLAMNDDKVPAGKYAVSTSNRNFEGRQGPGALTILASTLTAAAAAVTGVITDPRTLL
;
A
#
# COMPACT_ATOMS: atom_id res chain seq x y z
N MET A 1 31.12 0.83 -0.02
CA MET A 1 30.32 0.56 1.22
C MET A 1 29.03 -0.14 0.83
N ASN A 2 28.39 -0.85 1.79
CA ASN A 2 27.18 -1.60 1.52
C ASN A 2 25.95 -0.67 1.38
N THR A 3 25.00 -1.06 0.53
CA THR A 3 23.68 -0.43 0.47
C THR A 3 22.90 -0.68 1.76
N LEU A 4 21.84 0.06 2.02
CA LEU A 4 20.92 -0.23 3.13
C LEU A 4 20.37 -1.67 3.01
N PHE A 5 20.07 -2.11 1.78
CA PHE A 5 19.60 -3.46 1.51
C PHE A 5 20.62 -4.52 1.97
N ASP A 6 21.92 -4.36 1.58
CA ASP A 6 22.97 -5.29 1.98
C ASP A 6 23.12 -5.34 3.49
N LYS A 7 23.12 -4.19 4.16
CA LYS A 7 23.25 -4.11 5.61
C LYS A 7 22.20 -4.91 6.36
N ILE A 8 20.94 -4.81 5.91
CA ILE A 8 19.84 -5.55 6.54
C ILE A 8 19.87 -7.01 6.13
N TRP A 9 20.00 -7.30 4.82
CA TRP A 9 20.03 -8.65 4.30
C TRP A 9 21.13 -9.50 4.96
N ASP A 10 22.36 -9.00 4.93
CA ASP A 10 23.52 -9.76 5.40
C ASP A 10 23.46 -10.05 6.92
N GLN A 11 22.82 -9.19 7.71
CA GLN A 11 22.57 -9.44 9.14
C GLN A 11 21.54 -10.54 9.41
N HIS A 12 20.69 -10.85 8.44
CA HIS A 12 19.63 -11.87 8.55
C HIS A 12 19.97 -13.18 7.84
N VAL A 13 21.15 -13.27 7.19
CA VAL A 13 21.61 -14.50 6.56
C VAL A 13 21.93 -15.53 7.64
N VAL A 14 21.20 -16.64 7.64
CA VAL A 14 21.48 -17.82 8.49
C VAL A 14 22.47 -18.75 7.80
N GLN A 15 22.26 -18.99 6.51
CA GLN A 15 23.13 -19.85 5.70
C GLN A 15 23.02 -19.46 4.21
N ILE A 16 24.14 -19.51 3.52
CA ILE A 16 24.20 -19.46 2.06
C ILE A 16 24.35 -20.90 1.57
N ILE A 17 23.42 -21.37 0.74
CA ILE A 17 23.48 -22.69 0.13
C ILE A 17 24.34 -22.56 -1.13
N GLU A 18 25.35 -23.40 -1.25
CA GLU A 18 26.22 -23.41 -2.43
C GLU A 18 25.38 -23.70 -3.68
N ASP A 19 25.54 -22.88 -4.71
CA ASP A 19 24.72 -22.87 -5.95
C ASP A 19 23.20 -22.80 -5.74
N GLY A 20 22.77 -22.32 -4.57
CA GLY A 20 21.36 -22.29 -4.16
C GLY A 20 20.92 -20.94 -3.57
N PRO A 21 19.73 -20.92 -2.96
CA PRO A 21 19.19 -19.74 -2.30
C PRO A 21 19.89 -19.46 -0.96
N THR A 22 19.67 -18.26 -0.45
CA THR A 22 20.05 -17.86 0.90
C THR A 22 18.94 -18.23 1.87
N GLN A 23 19.26 -18.86 2.99
CA GLN A 23 18.36 -19.01 4.13
C GLN A 23 18.38 -17.70 4.93
N LEU A 24 17.26 -17.02 4.95
CA LEU A 24 17.10 -15.71 5.55
C LEU A 24 16.19 -15.82 6.80
N TYR A 25 16.64 -15.28 7.93
CA TYR A 25 15.81 -15.14 9.13
C TYR A 25 14.77 -14.05 8.94
N ILE A 26 13.57 -14.26 9.50
CA ILE A 26 12.43 -13.32 9.40
C ILE A 26 12.05 -12.82 10.80
N ASP A 27 12.13 -11.51 11.02
CA ASP A 27 11.78 -10.90 12.30
C ASP A 27 10.28 -10.81 12.53
N ARG A 28 9.49 -10.62 11.46
CA ARG A 28 8.05 -10.45 11.58
C ARG A 28 7.31 -11.18 10.47
N LEU A 29 6.36 -12.03 10.85
CA LEU A 29 5.37 -12.60 9.94
C LEU A 29 4.00 -11.99 10.25
N TYR A 30 3.37 -11.42 9.22
CA TYR A 30 1.96 -11.05 9.27
C TYR A 30 1.10 -12.08 8.55
N CYS A 31 -0.06 -12.41 9.14
CA CYS A 31 -1.01 -13.36 8.60
C CYS A 31 -2.40 -12.74 8.50
N HIS A 32 -3.02 -12.87 7.35
CA HIS A 32 -4.42 -12.50 7.14
C HIS A 32 -5.25 -13.70 6.66
N GLU A 33 -6.56 -13.54 6.62
CA GLU A 33 -7.53 -14.62 6.44
C GLU A 33 -7.51 -15.26 5.04
N VAL A 34 -6.95 -14.59 4.02
CA VAL A 34 -7.00 -15.08 2.63
C VAL A 34 -5.87 -16.07 2.34
N THR A 35 -4.63 -15.78 2.74
CA THR A 35 -3.45 -16.54 2.32
C THR A 35 -2.86 -17.45 3.40
N SER A 36 -3.31 -17.34 4.65
CA SER A 36 -2.75 -18.14 5.75
C SER A 36 -3.43 -19.50 6.02
N PRO A 37 -4.70 -19.78 5.63
CA PRO A 37 -5.37 -21.02 6.04
C PRO A 37 -4.61 -22.29 5.67
N GLN A 38 -4.11 -22.40 4.43
CA GLN A 38 -3.38 -23.59 3.97
C GLN A 38 -2.03 -23.76 4.69
N ALA A 39 -1.37 -22.65 5.09
CA ALA A 39 -0.14 -22.73 5.87
C ALA A 39 -0.42 -23.36 7.26
N PHE A 40 -1.49 -22.96 7.93
CA PHE A 40 -1.92 -23.56 9.19
C PHE A 40 -2.31 -25.05 9.03
N ASP A 41 -2.97 -25.40 7.93
CA ASP A 41 -3.32 -26.80 7.64
C ASP A 41 -2.05 -27.65 7.40
N GLY A 42 -1.04 -27.11 6.72
CA GLY A 42 0.26 -27.74 6.56
C GLY A 42 0.96 -27.98 7.91
N MET A 43 0.97 -26.97 8.77
CA MET A 43 1.51 -27.09 10.15
C MET A 43 0.83 -28.22 10.93
N ARG A 44 -0.52 -28.30 10.90
CA ARG A 44 -1.28 -29.40 11.56
C ARG A 44 -0.94 -30.75 11.00
N THR A 45 -0.97 -30.89 9.67
CA THR A 45 -0.72 -32.18 8.99
C THR A 45 0.66 -32.73 9.31
N ARG A 46 1.64 -31.86 9.50
CA ARG A 46 3.03 -32.23 9.86
C ARG A 46 3.27 -32.30 11.37
N GLY A 47 2.28 -31.97 12.20
CA GLY A 47 2.43 -31.93 13.66
C GLY A 47 3.41 -30.85 14.14
N LEU A 48 3.59 -29.75 13.37
CA LEU A 48 4.52 -28.68 13.67
C LEU A 48 3.90 -27.62 14.57
N LYS A 49 4.74 -26.98 15.38
CA LYS A 49 4.38 -25.81 16.20
C LYS A 49 5.07 -24.57 15.62
N CYS A 50 4.49 -23.40 15.87
CA CYS A 50 5.17 -22.14 15.55
C CYS A 50 6.45 -22.01 16.37
N PHE A 51 7.57 -21.73 15.69
CA PHE A 51 8.89 -21.62 16.33
C PHE A 51 8.99 -20.37 17.22
N ARG A 52 8.49 -19.24 16.73
CA ARG A 52 8.51 -17.94 17.43
C ARG A 52 7.10 -17.30 17.36
N PRO A 53 6.11 -17.78 18.12
CA PRO A 53 4.73 -17.28 18.03
C PRO A 53 4.62 -15.77 18.36
N GLU A 54 5.52 -15.23 19.18
CA GLU A 54 5.58 -13.80 19.51
C GLU A 54 5.98 -12.90 18.32
N GLN A 55 6.54 -13.46 17.26
CA GLN A 55 6.92 -12.75 16.05
C GLN A 55 5.83 -12.84 14.96
N ILE A 56 4.73 -13.54 15.22
CA ILE A 56 3.62 -13.72 14.28
C ILE A 56 2.42 -12.91 14.77
N VAL A 57 1.85 -12.12 13.85
CA VAL A 57 0.65 -11.31 14.13
C VAL A 57 -0.41 -11.60 13.09
N CYS A 58 -1.60 -11.96 13.55
CA CYS A 58 -2.76 -12.29 12.74
C CYS A 58 -3.79 -11.16 12.76
N MET A 59 -4.38 -10.83 11.59
CA MET A 59 -5.39 -9.77 11.48
C MET A 59 -6.23 -10.00 10.22
N PRO A 60 -7.58 -10.07 10.31
CA PRO A 60 -8.43 -10.08 9.13
C PRO A 60 -8.59 -8.67 8.60
N ASP A 61 -8.49 -8.48 7.28
CA ASP A 61 -8.61 -7.17 6.64
C ASP A 61 -9.26 -7.19 5.25
N HIS A 62 -9.21 -8.29 4.51
CA HIS A 62 -9.71 -8.37 3.15
C HIS A 62 -11.21 -8.68 3.07
N ASN A 63 -11.69 -9.60 3.90
CA ASN A 63 -13.07 -10.07 3.95
C ASN A 63 -13.91 -9.39 5.04
N THR A 64 -13.37 -8.39 5.70
CA THR A 64 -14.09 -7.62 6.70
C THR A 64 -15.09 -6.67 6.01
N PRO A 65 -16.39 -6.65 6.40
CA PRO A 65 -17.32 -5.67 5.89
C PRO A 65 -16.93 -4.27 6.38
N THR A 66 -17.33 -3.23 5.65
CA THR A 66 -17.12 -1.83 6.06
C THR A 66 -18.40 -1.17 6.59
N HIS A 67 -19.41 -1.98 6.86
CA HIS A 67 -20.64 -1.65 7.53
C HIS A 67 -20.98 -2.72 8.56
N ASP A 68 -21.69 -2.34 9.58
CA ASP A 68 -22.31 -3.28 10.53
C ASP A 68 -21.33 -4.37 11.04
N GLN A 69 -20.08 -3.99 11.32
CA GLN A 69 -19.06 -4.95 11.81
C GLN A 69 -19.42 -5.58 13.15
N ASP A 70 -20.38 -4.99 13.88
CA ASP A 70 -20.97 -5.54 15.09
C ASP A 70 -21.96 -6.68 14.82
N LYS A 71 -22.34 -6.90 13.55
CA LYS A 71 -23.22 -8.00 13.12
C LYS A 71 -22.40 -9.13 12.50
N PRO A 72 -22.96 -10.35 12.44
CA PRO A 72 -22.33 -11.45 11.72
C PRO A 72 -22.10 -11.12 10.25
N ILE A 73 -20.93 -11.46 9.70
CA ILE A 73 -20.63 -11.33 8.28
C ILE A 73 -21.69 -12.09 7.47
N SER A 74 -22.33 -11.42 6.54
CA SER A 74 -23.45 -11.96 5.74
C SER A 74 -22.98 -12.96 4.68
N ASP A 75 -21.84 -12.68 4.02
CA ASP A 75 -21.27 -13.60 3.06
C ASP A 75 -20.64 -14.83 3.73
N PRO A 76 -21.13 -16.07 3.46
CA PRO A 76 -20.66 -17.27 4.14
C PRO A 76 -19.17 -17.58 3.88
N VAL A 77 -18.65 -17.20 2.69
CA VAL A 77 -17.23 -17.45 2.34
C VAL A 77 -16.33 -16.53 3.13
N SER A 78 -16.62 -15.24 3.14
CA SER A 78 -15.91 -14.24 3.92
C SER A 78 -15.94 -14.57 5.42
N LYS A 79 -17.13 -14.92 5.95
CA LYS A 79 -17.29 -15.35 7.33
C LYS A 79 -16.40 -16.54 7.66
N LYS A 80 -16.43 -17.58 6.82
CA LYS A 80 -15.61 -18.78 7.02
C LYS A 80 -14.12 -18.47 7.08
N GLN A 81 -13.64 -17.56 6.23
CA GLN A 81 -12.22 -17.17 6.19
C GLN A 81 -11.81 -16.42 7.46
N VAL A 82 -12.60 -15.44 7.89
CA VAL A 82 -12.34 -14.66 9.11
C VAL A 82 -12.39 -15.57 10.36
N ASP A 83 -13.43 -16.39 10.50
CA ASP A 83 -13.57 -17.35 11.62
C ASP A 83 -12.41 -18.37 11.62
N THR A 84 -11.92 -18.76 10.45
CA THR A 84 -10.78 -19.69 10.32
C THR A 84 -9.49 -19.07 10.80
N LEU A 85 -9.22 -17.80 10.47
CA LEU A 85 -8.04 -17.09 10.97
C LEU A 85 -8.07 -16.97 12.50
N GLU A 86 -9.21 -16.59 13.08
CA GLU A 86 -9.37 -16.47 14.52
C GLU A 86 -9.11 -17.81 15.23
N ARG A 87 -9.73 -18.90 14.73
CA ARG A 87 -9.51 -20.25 15.27
C ARG A 87 -8.03 -20.66 15.16
N ASN A 88 -7.39 -20.43 14.03
CA ASN A 88 -5.98 -20.73 13.79
C ASN A 88 -5.08 -19.95 14.75
N ALA A 89 -5.31 -18.65 14.89
CA ALA A 89 -4.53 -17.80 15.80
C ALA A 89 -4.67 -18.29 17.27
N CYS A 90 -5.87 -18.66 17.70
CA CYS A 90 -6.12 -19.20 19.01
C CYS A 90 -5.40 -20.54 19.22
N GLU A 91 -5.55 -21.48 18.28
CA GLU A 91 -4.95 -22.82 18.35
C GLU A 91 -3.41 -22.77 18.42
N PHE A 92 -2.77 -21.89 17.66
CA PHE A 92 -1.31 -21.76 17.62
C PHE A 92 -0.74 -20.74 18.62
N GLY A 93 -1.60 -20.12 19.47
CA GLY A 93 -1.20 -19.17 20.50
C GLY A 93 -0.62 -17.87 19.95
N LEU A 94 -1.14 -17.40 18.82
CA LEU A 94 -0.65 -16.22 18.10
C LEU A 94 -1.36 -14.94 18.54
N LYS A 95 -0.66 -13.80 18.41
CA LYS A 95 -1.28 -12.49 18.57
C LYS A 95 -2.32 -12.27 17.48
N HIS A 96 -3.56 -11.97 17.87
CA HIS A 96 -4.67 -11.75 16.95
C HIS A 96 -5.39 -10.43 17.25
N PHE A 97 -5.50 -9.58 16.24
CA PHE A 97 -6.34 -8.38 16.27
C PHE A 97 -7.59 -8.65 15.43
N GLY A 98 -8.57 -9.33 16.04
CA GLY A 98 -9.82 -9.72 15.39
C GLY A 98 -10.67 -8.52 14.96
N MET A 99 -11.63 -8.74 14.08
CA MET A 99 -12.49 -7.71 13.47
C MET A 99 -13.15 -6.75 14.49
N MET A 100 -13.56 -7.26 15.66
CA MET A 100 -14.15 -6.46 16.74
C MET A 100 -13.14 -5.77 17.66
N SER A 101 -11.85 -5.99 17.43
CA SER A 101 -10.81 -5.32 18.21
C SER A 101 -10.66 -3.86 17.78
N LYS A 102 -10.58 -2.95 18.77
CA LYS A 102 -10.19 -1.55 18.53
C LYS A 102 -8.82 -1.39 17.84
N ASP A 103 -8.05 -2.47 17.81
CA ASP A 103 -6.71 -2.55 17.24
C ASP A 103 -6.71 -3.18 15.84
N ASN A 104 -7.89 -3.51 15.30
CA ASN A 104 -8.03 -4.06 13.96
C ASN A 104 -7.98 -2.97 12.88
N GLY A 105 -7.68 -3.40 11.68
CA GLY A 105 -7.61 -2.62 10.46
C GLY A 105 -6.81 -3.36 9.39
N ILE A 106 -6.41 -2.65 8.36
CA ILE A 106 -5.54 -3.18 7.31
C ILE A 106 -4.16 -3.47 7.90
N ILE A 107 -3.67 -4.69 7.72
CA ILE A 107 -2.43 -5.16 8.35
C ILE A 107 -1.21 -4.26 8.03
N HIS A 108 -1.14 -3.72 6.80
CA HIS A 108 -0.07 -2.81 6.38
C HIS A 108 -0.27 -1.36 6.86
N VAL A 109 -1.38 -1.06 7.52
CA VAL A 109 -1.63 0.20 8.23
C VAL A 109 -1.33 -0.01 9.70
N VAL A 110 -1.92 -1.02 10.32
CA VAL A 110 -1.82 -1.29 11.77
C VAL A 110 -0.39 -1.67 12.18
N GLY A 111 0.34 -2.45 11.36
CA GLY A 111 1.71 -2.84 11.65
C GLY A 111 2.64 -1.65 11.97
N PRO A 112 2.76 -0.66 11.08
CA PRO A 112 3.47 0.59 11.34
C PRO A 112 2.87 1.41 12.48
N GLU A 113 1.54 1.60 12.51
CA GLU A 113 0.86 2.39 13.53
C GLU A 113 1.11 1.91 14.95
N LYS A 114 1.24 0.61 15.14
CA LYS A 114 1.50 0.03 16.47
C LYS A 114 2.98 -0.09 16.81
N GLY A 115 3.88 0.22 15.87
CA GLY A 115 5.32 0.00 16.08
C GLY A 115 5.72 -1.48 16.04
N LEU A 116 4.94 -2.32 15.34
CA LEU A 116 5.26 -3.73 15.10
C LEU A 116 6.25 -3.90 13.93
N SER A 117 6.36 -2.90 13.07
CA SER A 117 7.31 -2.81 11.97
C SER A 117 8.34 -1.76 12.31
N LEU A 118 9.60 -2.15 12.38
CA LEU A 118 10.71 -1.30 12.84
C LEU A 118 11.85 -1.29 11.82
N PRO A 119 12.69 -0.25 11.80
CA PRO A 119 13.87 -0.21 10.93
C PRO A 119 14.81 -1.39 11.16
N GLY A 120 15.38 -1.89 10.10
CA GLY A 120 16.34 -2.99 10.11
C GLY A 120 15.74 -4.39 10.21
N MET A 121 14.42 -4.52 10.31
CA MET A 121 13.73 -5.81 10.34
C MET A 121 13.58 -6.43 8.94
N THR A 122 13.47 -7.75 8.91
CA THR A 122 12.91 -8.51 7.79
C THR A 122 11.44 -8.82 8.08
N ILE A 123 10.53 -8.43 7.17
CA ILE A 123 9.08 -8.51 7.37
C ILE A 123 8.44 -9.21 6.18
N VAL A 124 7.61 -10.23 6.44
CA VAL A 124 6.90 -10.95 5.39
C VAL A 124 5.40 -11.11 5.71
N CYS A 125 4.61 -11.26 4.66
CA CYS A 125 3.18 -11.56 4.69
C CYS A 125 2.78 -12.25 3.40
N GLY A 126 1.67 -12.96 3.39
CA GLY A 126 1.08 -13.53 2.18
C GLY A 126 0.44 -12.50 1.23
N ASP A 127 0.78 -11.24 1.34
CA ASP A 127 0.32 -10.12 0.51
C ASP A 127 1.52 -9.37 -0.10
N SER A 128 1.42 -9.06 -1.39
CA SER A 128 2.48 -8.33 -2.12
C SER A 128 2.72 -6.92 -1.56
N HIS A 129 1.68 -6.24 -1.02
CA HIS A 129 1.81 -4.90 -0.44
C HIS A 129 2.52 -4.86 0.93
N THR A 130 3.08 -5.99 1.39
CA THR A 130 4.04 -6.04 2.49
C THR A 130 5.22 -5.08 2.28
N SER A 131 5.55 -4.76 1.03
CA SER A 131 6.49 -3.70 0.65
C SER A 131 6.24 -2.37 1.37
N THR A 132 5.01 -2.07 1.79
CA THR A 132 4.65 -0.88 2.57
C THR A 132 5.56 -0.67 3.78
N HIS A 133 5.91 -1.75 4.49
CA HIS A 133 6.74 -1.68 5.69
C HIS A 133 8.19 -1.24 5.41
N GLY A 134 8.61 -1.24 4.14
CA GLY A 134 9.90 -0.69 3.74
C GLY A 134 10.05 0.81 3.98
N ALA A 135 8.94 1.54 4.08
CA ALA A 135 8.94 2.95 4.50
C ALA A 135 9.51 3.16 5.91
N MET A 136 9.47 2.12 6.74
CA MET A 136 10.08 2.12 8.08
C MET A 136 11.60 1.83 8.03
N GLY A 137 12.19 1.58 6.87
CA GLY A 137 13.58 1.12 6.73
C GLY A 137 13.74 -0.37 7.00
N ALA A 138 12.74 -1.18 6.67
CA ALA A 138 12.75 -2.64 6.78
C ALA A 138 12.87 -3.31 5.40
N VAL A 139 13.44 -4.49 5.32
CA VAL A 139 13.37 -5.36 4.14
C VAL A 139 12.07 -6.14 4.22
N ALA A 140 11.05 -5.66 3.51
CA ALA A 140 9.69 -6.15 3.61
C ALA A 140 9.15 -6.58 2.23
N PHE A 141 8.59 -7.79 2.14
CA PHE A 141 8.13 -8.35 0.87
C PHE A 141 7.06 -9.44 1.04
N GLY A 142 6.25 -9.59 -0.01
CA GLY A 142 5.22 -10.62 -0.08
C GLY A 142 5.80 -12.01 -0.34
N ILE A 143 5.18 -13.05 0.25
CA ILE A 143 5.58 -14.46 0.11
C ILE A 143 4.37 -15.34 -0.21
N GLY A 144 4.65 -16.52 -0.75
CA GLY A 144 3.62 -17.53 -1.02
C GLY A 144 3.18 -18.29 0.24
N THR A 145 2.03 -18.94 0.17
CA THR A 145 1.43 -19.68 1.29
C THR A 145 2.37 -20.77 1.87
N SER A 146 3.09 -21.50 1.00
CA SER A 146 4.07 -22.50 1.46
C SER A 146 5.25 -21.87 2.21
N GLU A 147 5.62 -20.64 1.83
CA GLU A 147 6.67 -19.89 2.51
C GLU A 147 6.16 -19.35 3.85
N VAL A 148 4.87 -18.98 3.96
CA VAL A 148 4.23 -18.65 5.25
C VAL A 148 4.35 -19.81 6.23
N GLU A 149 4.03 -21.04 5.79
CA GLU A 149 4.20 -22.26 6.61
C GLU A 149 5.66 -22.45 7.04
N MET A 150 6.62 -22.26 6.11
CA MET A 150 8.05 -22.37 6.40
C MET A 150 8.49 -21.38 7.49
N VAL A 151 8.04 -20.12 7.39
CA VAL A 151 8.35 -19.09 8.38
C VAL A 151 7.72 -19.41 9.72
N MET A 152 6.46 -19.88 9.76
CA MET A 152 5.81 -20.33 11.02
C MET A 152 6.62 -21.42 11.71
N ALA A 153 7.12 -22.40 10.95
CA ALA A 153 7.82 -23.56 11.49
C ALA A 153 9.26 -23.28 11.89
N SER A 154 9.97 -22.40 11.20
CA SER A 154 11.43 -22.24 11.34
C SER A 154 11.89 -20.81 11.57
N GLN A 155 11.04 -19.82 11.39
CA GLN A 155 11.34 -18.38 11.33
C GLN A 155 12.33 -18.02 10.22
N CYS A 156 12.49 -18.89 9.24
CA CYS A 156 13.39 -18.69 8.10
C CYS A 156 12.68 -18.94 6.79
N ILE A 157 13.26 -18.40 5.71
CA ILE A 157 12.77 -18.57 4.34
C ILE A 157 13.98 -18.75 3.39
N LEU A 158 13.78 -19.45 2.28
CA LEU A 158 14.78 -19.58 1.23
C LEU A 158 14.51 -18.56 0.13
N GLN A 159 15.46 -17.65 -0.10
CA GLN A 159 15.29 -16.58 -1.10
C GLN A 159 16.57 -16.36 -1.90
N GLN A 160 16.40 -16.08 -3.20
CA GLN A 160 17.48 -15.49 -3.99
C GLN A 160 17.62 -14.02 -3.61
N LYS A 161 18.84 -13.53 -3.36
CA LYS A 161 19.10 -12.13 -3.06
C LYS A 161 18.73 -11.27 -4.28
N PRO A 162 17.75 -10.38 -4.19
CA PRO A 162 17.42 -9.45 -5.28
C PRO A 162 18.60 -8.50 -5.58
N LYS A 163 18.62 -7.98 -6.82
CA LYS A 163 19.50 -6.86 -7.18
C LYS A 163 19.04 -5.58 -6.48
N SER A 164 19.95 -4.64 -6.31
CA SER A 164 19.66 -3.33 -5.73
C SER A 164 19.40 -2.28 -6.81
N MET A 165 18.34 -1.50 -6.65
CA MET A 165 18.05 -0.34 -7.51
C MET A 165 17.89 0.89 -6.63
N ARG A 166 18.43 2.05 -7.05
CA ARG A 166 18.14 3.33 -6.42
C ARG A 166 17.36 4.22 -7.36
N ILE A 167 16.25 4.78 -6.86
CA ILE A 167 15.46 5.81 -7.52
C ILE A 167 15.59 7.10 -6.72
N THR A 168 16.25 8.08 -7.31
CA THR A 168 16.48 9.41 -6.70
C THR A 168 15.55 10.42 -7.33
N ILE A 169 14.74 11.11 -6.50
CA ILE A 169 13.80 12.13 -6.95
C ILE A 169 14.18 13.45 -6.28
N ASN A 170 14.69 14.38 -7.07
CA ASN A 170 15.18 15.67 -6.60
C ASN A 170 14.16 16.79 -6.84
N GLY A 171 14.40 17.94 -6.20
CA GLY A 171 13.53 19.09 -6.31
C GLY A 171 12.41 19.11 -5.27
N GLN A 172 11.36 19.87 -5.56
CA GLN A 172 10.20 20.06 -4.70
C GLN A 172 8.91 19.77 -5.47
N LEU A 173 8.03 18.97 -4.89
CA LEU A 173 6.73 18.67 -5.48
C LEU A 173 5.89 19.94 -5.65
N GLY A 174 5.23 20.05 -6.80
CA GLY A 174 4.31 21.14 -7.07
C GLY A 174 3.04 21.11 -6.20
N ARG A 175 2.30 22.21 -6.19
CA ARG A 175 1.01 22.30 -5.50
C ARG A 175 0.06 21.22 -6.01
N GLY A 176 -0.60 20.51 -5.10
CA GLY A 176 -1.57 19.46 -5.43
C GLY A 176 -0.97 18.12 -5.83
N VAL A 177 0.37 17.98 -5.82
CA VAL A 177 1.08 16.73 -6.09
C VAL A 177 1.37 16.01 -4.78
N THR A 178 1.10 14.71 -4.73
CA THR A 178 1.27 13.85 -3.55
C THR A 178 2.21 12.68 -3.84
N ALA A 179 2.57 11.91 -2.81
CA ALA A 179 3.35 10.68 -2.98
C ALA A 179 2.69 9.66 -3.93
N LYS A 180 1.36 9.65 -4.02
CA LYS A 180 0.62 8.81 -4.97
C LYS A 180 0.90 9.22 -6.41
N ASP A 181 0.93 10.52 -6.69
CA ASP A 181 1.25 11.04 -8.02
C ASP A 181 2.68 10.71 -8.41
N VAL A 182 3.63 10.80 -7.45
CA VAL A 182 5.02 10.36 -7.65
C VAL A 182 5.07 8.88 -8.04
N ALA A 183 4.37 8.02 -7.32
CA ALA A 183 4.36 6.58 -7.62
C ALA A 183 3.73 6.29 -8.99
N LEU A 184 2.61 6.93 -9.33
CA LEU A 184 1.97 6.79 -10.64
C LEU A 184 2.87 7.31 -11.78
N TYR A 185 3.60 8.40 -11.54
CA TYR A 185 4.59 8.90 -12.49
C TYR A 185 5.70 7.88 -12.74
N LEU A 186 6.30 7.34 -11.68
CA LEU A 186 7.36 6.33 -11.81
C LEU A 186 6.87 5.08 -12.56
N MET A 187 5.64 4.63 -12.28
CA MET A 187 5.05 3.47 -12.98
C MET A 187 4.81 3.76 -14.47
N ALA A 188 4.41 4.97 -14.83
CA ALA A 188 4.25 5.37 -16.22
C ALA A 188 5.60 5.42 -16.96
N GLN A 189 6.68 5.85 -16.28
CA GLN A 189 8.04 5.93 -16.86
C GLN A 189 8.73 4.55 -16.94
N LEU A 190 8.54 3.69 -15.94
CA LEU A 190 9.28 2.44 -15.83
C LEU A 190 8.50 1.20 -16.29
N SER A 191 7.19 1.34 -16.53
CA SER A 191 6.21 0.26 -16.73
C SER A 191 6.00 -0.61 -15.47
N THR A 192 5.05 -1.54 -15.57
CA THR A 192 4.74 -2.51 -14.50
C THR A 192 5.82 -3.59 -14.31
N SER A 193 6.89 -3.59 -15.09
CA SER A 193 8.00 -4.55 -15.04
C SER A 193 9.38 -3.90 -14.88
N GLY A 194 9.47 -2.58 -14.83
CA GLY A 194 10.74 -1.82 -14.86
C GLY A 194 11.68 -2.07 -13.69
N ALA A 195 11.16 -2.57 -12.58
CA ALA A 195 11.92 -2.92 -11.38
C ALA A 195 11.92 -4.44 -11.08
N THR A 196 11.57 -5.28 -12.06
CA THR A 196 11.55 -6.74 -11.88
C THR A 196 12.94 -7.27 -11.51
N GLY A 197 13.00 -8.04 -10.41
CA GLY A 197 14.24 -8.61 -9.88
C GLY A 197 15.03 -7.66 -8.97
N TYR A 198 14.53 -6.45 -8.71
CA TYR A 198 15.17 -5.48 -7.85
C TYR A 198 14.44 -5.28 -6.52
N PHE A 199 15.22 -4.93 -5.49
CA PHE A 199 14.75 -4.23 -4.30
C PHE A 199 15.08 -2.74 -4.46
N VAL A 200 14.08 -1.85 -4.31
CA VAL A 200 14.20 -0.44 -4.68
C VAL A 200 14.43 0.44 -3.46
N GLU A 201 15.56 1.18 -3.43
CA GLU A 201 15.79 2.25 -2.45
C GLU A 201 15.37 3.59 -3.05
N TYR A 202 14.43 4.27 -2.39
CA TYR A 202 14.04 5.62 -2.77
C TYR A 202 14.88 6.65 -2.01
N ALA A 203 15.34 7.66 -2.74
CA ALA A 203 16.22 8.72 -2.25
C ALA A 203 15.89 10.08 -2.89
N GLY A 204 16.61 11.11 -2.51
CA GLY A 204 16.47 12.47 -3.05
C GLY A 204 15.66 13.40 -2.14
N ASP A 205 15.56 14.68 -2.55
CA ASP A 205 14.92 15.71 -1.75
C ASP A 205 13.44 15.46 -1.53
N VAL A 206 12.74 15.02 -2.59
CA VAL A 206 11.32 14.68 -2.51
C VAL A 206 11.10 13.64 -1.42
N VAL A 207 11.85 12.54 -1.43
CA VAL A 207 11.66 11.41 -0.50
C VAL A 207 11.98 11.82 0.93
N ARG A 208 13.03 12.62 1.15
CA ARG A 208 13.36 13.17 2.48
C ARG A 208 12.26 14.04 3.06
N ASN A 209 11.58 14.82 2.20
CA ASN A 209 10.52 15.74 2.59
C ASN A 209 9.13 15.11 2.69
N LEU A 210 8.96 13.86 2.24
CA LEU A 210 7.69 13.14 2.45
C LEU A 210 7.43 12.88 3.92
N SER A 211 6.16 13.00 4.31
CA SER A 211 5.65 12.45 5.57
C SER A 211 5.79 10.92 5.61
N MET A 212 5.60 10.31 6.78
CA MET A 212 5.60 8.85 6.86
C MET A 212 4.50 8.23 6.01
N GLU A 213 3.31 8.81 6.00
CA GLU A 213 2.19 8.34 5.20
C GLU A 213 2.51 8.39 3.70
N GLY A 214 3.16 9.46 3.24
CA GLY A 214 3.65 9.56 1.87
C GLY A 214 4.71 8.51 1.54
N ARG A 215 5.65 8.24 2.47
CA ARG A 215 6.66 7.17 2.32
C ARG A 215 6.02 5.78 2.27
N LEU A 216 5.00 5.54 3.13
CA LEU A 216 4.24 4.29 3.14
C LEU A 216 3.51 4.06 1.81
N THR A 217 2.92 5.11 1.23
CA THR A 217 2.29 5.08 -0.09
C THR A 217 3.30 4.74 -1.19
N LEU A 218 4.47 5.38 -1.20
CA LEU A 218 5.51 5.16 -2.22
C LEU A 218 6.06 3.73 -2.16
N CYS A 219 6.41 3.23 -0.96
CA CYS A 219 6.89 1.87 -0.77
C CYS A 219 5.81 0.81 -1.06
N ASN A 220 4.54 1.09 -0.73
CA ASN A 220 3.40 0.23 -1.05
C ASN A 220 3.31 -0.05 -2.55
N LEU A 221 3.44 0.98 -3.37
CA LEU A 221 3.27 0.90 -4.82
C LEU A 221 4.51 0.39 -5.57
N SER A 222 5.62 0.13 -4.89
CA SER A 222 6.84 -0.39 -5.52
C SER A 222 6.61 -1.71 -6.25
N ILE A 223 5.75 -2.57 -5.70
CA ILE A 223 5.47 -3.88 -6.30
C ILE A 223 4.69 -3.77 -7.61
N GLU A 224 4.04 -2.64 -7.86
CA GLU A 224 3.33 -2.40 -9.11
C GLU A 224 4.27 -2.06 -10.30
N MET A 225 5.55 -1.82 -10.01
CA MET A 225 6.65 -1.75 -11.00
C MET A 225 7.38 -3.09 -11.14
N GLY A 226 6.87 -4.16 -10.53
CA GLY A 226 7.52 -5.48 -10.52
C GLY A 226 8.65 -5.61 -9.50
N ALA A 227 8.91 -4.62 -8.65
CA ALA A 227 9.92 -4.69 -7.62
C ALA A 227 9.62 -5.80 -6.60
N ARG A 228 10.66 -6.40 -6.03
CA ARG A 228 10.51 -7.33 -4.90
C ARG A 228 10.02 -6.61 -3.64
N GLY A 229 10.41 -5.37 -3.49
CA GLY A 229 10.01 -4.45 -2.44
C GLY A 229 10.63 -3.08 -2.66
N GLY A 230 10.15 -2.09 -1.93
CA GLY A 230 10.70 -0.73 -1.91
C GLY A 230 10.92 -0.28 -0.47
N PHE A 231 11.93 0.50 -0.22
CA PHE A 231 12.23 0.99 1.11
C PHE A 231 12.91 2.36 1.10
N ILE A 232 12.92 3.00 2.26
CA ILE A 232 13.50 4.32 2.48
C ILE A 232 14.40 4.24 3.70
N ALA A 233 15.60 4.81 3.61
CA ALA A 233 16.50 4.87 4.76
C ALA A 233 15.82 5.59 5.93
N PRO A 234 15.82 4.99 7.14
CA PRO A 234 15.16 5.58 8.30
C PRO A 234 15.90 6.86 8.75
N ASP A 235 15.13 7.89 9.04
CA ASP A 235 15.59 9.20 9.49
C ASP A 235 14.74 9.74 10.65
N GLU A 236 14.91 10.99 11.01
CA GLU A 236 14.16 11.62 12.12
C GLU A 236 12.63 11.58 11.89
N THR A 237 12.15 11.64 10.65
CA THR A 237 10.72 11.48 10.32
C THR A 237 10.25 10.08 10.73
N THR A 238 11.03 9.05 10.40
CA THR A 238 10.74 7.66 10.79
C THR A 238 10.80 7.49 12.32
N PHE A 239 11.83 8.03 12.97
CA PHE A 239 11.99 7.88 14.42
C PHE A 239 10.86 8.59 15.18
N ASN A 240 10.48 9.80 14.76
CA ASN A 240 9.36 10.53 15.36
C ASN A 240 8.02 9.80 15.17
N TYR A 241 7.82 9.16 14.04
CA TYR A 241 6.62 8.35 13.79
C TYR A 241 6.54 7.12 14.70
N ILE A 242 7.65 6.45 14.98
CA ILE A 242 7.72 5.23 15.82
C ILE A 242 7.65 5.57 17.31
N LYS A 243 8.19 6.73 17.71
CA LYS A 243 8.35 7.10 19.12
C LYS A 243 7.02 7.05 19.88
N GLY A 244 7.02 6.30 20.99
CA GLY A 244 5.85 6.19 21.86
C GLY A 244 4.77 5.20 21.40
N ARG A 245 4.92 4.55 20.25
CA ARG A 245 4.02 3.49 19.80
C ARG A 245 4.04 2.30 20.76
N GLU A 246 2.94 1.56 20.79
CA GLU A 246 2.70 0.49 21.77
C GLU A 246 3.83 -0.55 21.82
N TYR A 247 4.27 -1.04 20.66
CA TYR A 247 5.30 -2.06 20.50
C TYR A 247 6.69 -1.50 20.16
N ALA A 248 6.84 -0.17 20.12
CA ALA A 248 8.14 0.45 19.92
C ALA A 248 9.04 0.24 21.15
N PRO A 249 10.37 0.17 20.98
CA PRO A 249 11.31 0.18 22.09
C PRO A 249 11.10 1.39 23.02
N LYS A 250 11.38 1.22 24.31
CA LYS A 250 11.19 2.27 25.33
C LYS A 250 12.46 2.44 26.18
N GLY A 251 12.66 3.65 26.72
CA GLY A 251 13.80 3.97 27.59
C GLY A 251 15.15 3.68 26.90
N GLU A 252 16.09 3.06 27.61
CA GLU A 252 17.42 2.74 27.05
C GLU A 252 17.38 1.86 25.78
N ALA A 253 16.35 0.99 25.65
CA ALA A 253 16.17 0.19 24.43
C ALA A 253 15.83 1.08 23.23
N TRP A 254 15.11 2.17 23.43
CA TRP A 254 14.85 3.18 22.41
C TRP A 254 16.15 3.84 21.93
N ASP A 255 16.98 4.30 22.87
CA ASP A 255 18.23 5.02 22.54
C ASP A 255 19.19 4.09 21.76
N LYS A 256 19.30 2.84 22.17
CA LYS A 256 20.09 1.81 21.44
C LYS A 256 19.52 1.54 20.06
N ALA A 257 18.19 1.44 19.94
CA ALA A 257 17.53 1.21 18.66
C ALA A 257 17.76 2.39 17.70
N VAL A 258 17.59 3.63 18.16
CA VAL A 258 17.83 4.82 17.32
C VAL A 258 19.28 4.92 16.89
N ALA A 259 20.23 4.60 17.77
CA ALA A 259 21.65 4.59 17.40
C ALA A 259 21.95 3.56 16.29
N TYR A 260 21.34 2.37 16.38
CA TYR A 260 21.42 1.35 15.33
C TYR A 260 20.73 1.81 14.04
N TRP A 261 19.50 2.32 14.12
CA TRP A 261 18.72 2.76 12.97
C TRP A 261 19.40 3.88 12.18
N LYS A 262 20.10 4.79 12.85
CA LYS A 262 20.93 5.85 12.20
C LYS A 262 22.07 5.28 11.36
N SER A 263 22.53 4.08 11.64
CA SER A 263 23.56 3.38 10.84
C SER A 263 22.99 2.72 9.59
N LEU A 264 21.66 2.56 9.52
CA LEU A 264 20.93 1.91 8.44
C LEU A 264 20.67 2.89 7.27
N LYS A 265 21.71 3.44 6.70
CA LYS A 265 21.67 4.21 5.45
C LYS A 265 22.73 3.66 4.50
N SER A 266 22.47 3.73 3.22
CA SER A 266 23.48 3.43 2.20
C SER A 266 24.67 4.37 2.38
N GLY A 267 25.88 3.84 2.19
CA GLY A 267 27.10 4.65 2.19
C GLY A 267 27.11 5.62 1.00
N ASP A 268 27.87 6.71 1.12
CA ASP A 268 27.98 7.69 0.04
C ASP A 268 28.64 7.09 -1.23
N ASP A 269 29.44 6.03 -1.06
CA ASP A 269 30.10 5.24 -2.09
C ASP A 269 29.43 3.87 -2.34
N ALA A 270 28.18 3.70 -1.88
CA ALA A 270 27.43 2.47 -2.14
C ALA A 270 27.16 2.31 -3.64
N VAL A 271 27.37 1.10 -4.15
CA VAL A 271 27.14 0.76 -5.55
C VAL A 271 25.80 0.02 -5.68
N PHE A 272 24.96 0.51 -6.56
CA PHE A 272 23.69 -0.11 -6.92
C PHE A 272 23.83 -0.79 -8.29
N ASP A 273 23.08 -1.89 -8.49
CA ASP A 273 23.05 -2.54 -9.81
C ASP A 273 22.33 -1.64 -10.85
N LYS A 274 21.46 -0.74 -10.41
CA LYS A 274 20.79 0.26 -11.27
C LYS A 274 20.48 1.53 -10.48
N GLU A 275 20.74 2.69 -11.10
CA GLU A 275 20.35 3.98 -10.54
C GLU A 275 19.51 4.77 -11.56
N LEU A 276 18.45 5.41 -11.07
CA LEU A 276 17.55 6.24 -11.85
C LEU A 276 17.34 7.58 -11.15
N TYR A 277 17.24 8.64 -11.94
CA TYR A 277 17.09 10.00 -11.45
C TYR A 277 15.89 10.67 -12.11
N PHE A 278 15.06 11.32 -11.29
CA PHE A 278 13.88 12.05 -11.73
C PHE A 278 13.84 13.43 -11.09
N ASP A 279 13.20 14.40 -11.78
CA ASP A 279 12.95 15.73 -11.26
C ASP A 279 11.48 15.87 -10.83
N ALA A 280 11.26 16.45 -9.67
CA ALA A 280 9.91 16.73 -9.17
C ALA A 280 9.13 17.71 -10.05
N ALA A 281 9.84 18.55 -10.82
CA ALA A 281 9.21 19.50 -11.76
C ALA A 281 8.44 18.81 -12.88
N ASP A 282 8.79 17.54 -13.22
CA ASP A 282 8.12 16.76 -14.25
C ASP A 282 6.85 16.07 -13.74
N ILE A 283 6.55 16.21 -12.45
CA ILE A 283 5.45 15.48 -11.81
C ILE A 283 4.28 16.43 -11.53
N GLU A 284 3.17 16.19 -12.23
CA GLU A 284 1.89 16.82 -11.95
C GLU A 284 0.89 15.81 -11.34
N PRO A 285 -0.30 16.21 -10.85
CA PRO A 285 -1.36 15.26 -10.46
C PRO A 285 -1.63 14.26 -11.59
N ARG A 286 -1.72 12.96 -11.23
CA ARG A 286 -1.76 11.88 -12.21
C ARG A 286 -3.01 11.02 -12.09
N ILE A 287 -3.43 10.49 -13.23
CA ILE A 287 -4.55 9.54 -13.34
C ILE A 287 -4.15 8.39 -14.26
N THR A 288 -4.79 7.23 -14.10
CA THR A 288 -4.66 6.12 -15.06
C THR A 288 -5.78 6.17 -16.10
N TYR A 289 -5.46 5.74 -17.33
CA TYR A 289 -6.39 5.65 -18.44
C TYR A 289 -6.66 4.21 -18.93
N GLY A 290 -5.98 3.23 -18.34
CA GLY A 290 -6.07 1.85 -18.78
C GLY A 290 -6.27 0.88 -17.61
N THR A 291 -5.89 -0.38 -17.82
CA THR A 291 -6.16 -1.51 -16.92
C THR A 291 -4.94 -1.96 -16.12
N ASN A 292 -3.91 -1.13 -16.00
CA ASN A 292 -2.79 -1.32 -15.10
C ASN A 292 -2.20 0.03 -14.67
N PRO A 293 -1.48 0.10 -13.54
CA PRO A 293 -0.96 1.37 -13.03
C PRO A 293 0.11 2.04 -13.90
N GLY A 294 0.78 1.30 -14.79
CA GLY A 294 1.74 1.84 -15.75
C GLY A 294 1.08 2.62 -16.90
N MET A 295 -0.24 2.46 -17.09
CA MET A 295 -1.02 3.25 -18.05
C MET A 295 -1.49 4.55 -17.39
N GLY A 296 -0.55 5.41 -17.00
CA GLY A 296 -0.76 6.68 -16.31
C GLY A 296 -0.35 7.88 -17.14
N ILE A 297 -1.13 8.97 -17.01
CA ILE A 297 -0.87 10.28 -17.64
C ILE A 297 -0.97 11.39 -16.59
N GLY A 298 -0.35 12.53 -16.88
CA GLY A 298 -0.66 13.77 -16.16
C GLY A 298 -2.13 14.17 -16.37
N ILE A 299 -2.72 14.79 -15.37
CA ILE A 299 -4.17 15.09 -15.38
C ILE A 299 -4.55 16.05 -16.51
N THR A 300 -3.59 16.83 -16.99
CA THR A 300 -3.76 17.77 -18.13
C THR A 300 -3.37 17.17 -19.46
N GLU A 301 -2.76 16.00 -19.48
CA GLU A 301 -2.32 15.30 -20.70
C GLU A 301 -3.46 14.55 -21.37
N SER A 302 -3.24 14.20 -22.63
CA SER A 302 -4.11 13.30 -23.40
C SER A 302 -3.57 11.88 -23.38
N ILE A 303 -4.45 10.89 -23.53
CA ILE A 303 -4.07 9.49 -23.73
C ILE A 303 -3.12 9.40 -24.93
N PRO A 304 -1.98 8.71 -24.84
CA PRO A 304 -1.03 8.59 -25.94
C PRO A 304 -1.67 8.03 -27.20
N LEU A 305 -1.21 8.49 -28.38
CA LEU A 305 -1.62 7.92 -29.65
C LEU A 305 -0.97 6.54 -29.83
N THR A 306 -1.64 5.64 -30.52
CA THR A 306 -1.11 4.29 -30.82
C THR A 306 0.19 4.33 -31.64
N SER A 307 0.40 5.40 -32.42
CA SER A 307 1.64 5.66 -33.15
C SER A 307 2.85 5.94 -32.27
N ASP A 308 2.62 6.45 -31.05
CA ASP A 308 3.68 6.91 -30.14
C ASP A 308 4.22 5.76 -29.27
N LEU A 309 3.52 4.62 -29.26
CA LEU A 309 3.84 3.45 -28.45
C LEU A 309 4.37 2.33 -29.32
N SER A 310 5.67 2.06 -29.24
CA SER A 310 6.33 0.93 -29.91
C SER A 310 5.80 -0.43 -29.38
N PRO A 311 5.84 -1.49 -30.10
CA PRO A 311 5.03 -2.64 -30.49
C PRO A 311 3.99 -3.22 -29.50
N LEU A 312 3.56 -2.52 -28.46
CA LEU A 312 2.60 -2.99 -27.43
C LEU A 312 1.13 -2.63 -27.77
N THR A 313 0.80 -2.42 -29.02
CA THR A 313 -0.51 -1.92 -29.49
C THR A 313 -1.72 -2.77 -29.06
N SER A 314 -1.62 -4.10 -29.06
CA SER A 314 -2.77 -4.97 -28.73
C SER A 314 -3.24 -4.86 -27.27
N GLY A 315 -2.32 -4.69 -26.33
CA GLY A 315 -2.64 -4.53 -24.90
C GLY A 315 -3.28 -3.15 -24.62
N LEU A 316 -2.81 -2.11 -25.28
CA LEU A 316 -3.39 -0.77 -25.18
C LEU A 316 -4.81 -0.72 -25.72
N GLU A 317 -5.03 -1.22 -26.94
CA GLU A 317 -6.36 -1.24 -27.57
C GLU A 317 -7.38 -1.98 -26.70
N LYS A 318 -6.99 -3.16 -26.15
CA LYS A 318 -7.83 -3.92 -25.23
C LYS A 318 -8.19 -3.09 -23.99
N ALA A 319 -7.21 -2.44 -23.37
CA ALA A 319 -7.42 -1.62 -22.18
C ALA A 319 -8.31 -0.41 -22.45
N LEU A 320 -8.09 0.29 -23.57
CA LEU A 320 -8.91 1.44 -23.96
C LEU A 320 -10.35 1.00 -24.28
N ASN A 321 -10.54 -0.11 -24.98
CA ASN A 321 -11.85 -0.67 -25.25
C ASN A 321 -12.59 -1.04 -23.96
N TYR A 322 -11.90 -1.67 -22.98
CA TYR A 322 -12.49 -1.98 -21.68
C TYR A 322 -12.91 -0.70 -20.92
N MET A 323 -12.03 0.31 -20.90
CA MET A 323 -12.30 1.59 -20.22
C MET A 323 -13.26 2.50 -21.00
N GLY A 324 -13.58 2.19 -22.25
CA GLY A 324 -14.41 3.04 -23.12
C GLY A 324 -13.74 4.36 -23.51
N PHE A 325 -12.41 4.40 -23.54
CA PHE A 325 -11.60 5.57 -23.90
C PHE A 325 -11.00 5.44 -25.30
N LYS A 326 -10.55 6.57 -25.84
CA LYS A 326 -9.90 6.63 -27.17
C LYS A 326 -8.48 7.19 -27.05
N ALA A 327 -7.58 6.71 -27.91
CA ALA A 327 -6.26 7.31 -28.05
C ALA A 327 -6.40 8.79 -28.44
N GLY A 328 -5.57 9.66 -27.85
CA GLY A 328 -5.65 11.11 -28.01
C GLY A 328 -6.75 11.81 -27.19
N GLU A 329 -7.61 11.05 -26.48
CA GLU A 329 -8.67 11.63 -25.66
C GLU A 329 -8.10 12.29 -24.39
N GLN A 330 -8.63 13.45 -24.04
CA GLN A 330 -8.37 14.10 -22.76
C GLN A 330 -9.43 13.65 -21.75
N LEU A 331 -9.00 13.21 -20.56
CA LEU A 331 -9.91 12.69 -19.55
C LEU A 331 -10.45 13.77 -18.59
N LEU A 332 -9.84 14.94 -18.56
CA LEU A 332 -10.29 16.08 -17.76
C LEU A 332 -11.74 16.45 -18.13
N GLY A 333 -12.61 16.59 -17.13
CA GLY A 333 -14.03 16.87 -17.33
C GLY A 333 -14.90 15.65 -17.61
N LYS A 334 -14.34 14.44 -17.70
CA LYS A 334 -15.14 13.21 -17.90
C LYS A 334 -15.96 12.87 -16.66
N PRO A 335 -17.27 12.58 -16.78
CA PRO A 335 -18.13 12.20 -15.65
C PRO A 335 -17.63 10.94 -14.95
N ILE A 336 -17.84 10.90 -13.64
CA ILE A 336 -17.53 9.75 -12.79
C ILE A 336 -18.75 9.37 -11.95
N ASP A 337 -18.85 8.12 -11.51
CA ASP A 337 -19.95 7.62 -10.70
C ASP A 337 -19.54 7.36 -9.25
N TYR A 338 -18.29 6.97 -9.03
CA TYR A 338 -17.77 6.56 -7.71
C TYR A 338 -16.47 7.25 -7.37
N VAL A 339 -16.28 7.50 -6.08
CA VAL A 339 -14.99 7.87 -5.50
C VAL A 339 -14.67 6.91 -4.36
N PHE A 340 -13.46 6.38 -4.35
CA PHE A 340 -12.96 5.54 -3.27
C PHE A 340 -11.70 6.15 -2.66
N LEU A 341 -11.79 6.52 -1.38
CA LEU A 341 -10.66 6.87 -0.52
C LEU A 341 -10.43 5.73 0.49
N GLY A 342 -9.27 5.11 0.47
CA GLY A 342 -8.97 4.00 1.35
C GLY A 342 -7.79 3.15 0.89
N ALA A 343 -7.80 1.88 1.25
CA ALA A 343 -6.76 0.89 1.03
C ALA A 343 -5.49 1.10 1.89
N CYS A 344 -4.58 0.13 1.83
CA CYS A 344 -3.28 0.24 2.48
C CYS A 344 -2.39 1.33 1.88
N THR A 345 -2.72 1.85 0.70
CA THR A 345 -2.05 3.01 0.09
C THR A 345 -2.43 4.33 0.74
N ASN A 346 -3.74 4.64 0.84
CA ASN A 346 -4.27 5.96 1.17
C ASN A 346 -5.49 5.89 2.12
N GLY A 347 -5.40 5.07 3.15
CA GLY A 347 -6.41 4.98 4.22
C GLY A 347 -5.92 5.53 5.57
N ARG A 348 -4.93 6.44 5.57
CA ARG A 348 -4.31 6.97 6.78
C ARG A 348 -4.83 8.37 7.11
N ILE A 349 -4.53 8.86 8.30
CA ILE A 349 -5.08 10.14 8.79
C ILE A 349 -4.75 11.33 7.88
N GLU A 350 -3.56 11.37 7.28
CA GLU A 350 -3.19 12.46 6.36
C GLU A 350 -4.07 12.49 5.11
N ASP A 351 -4.48 11.33 4.62
CA ASP A 351 -5.40 11.24 3.47
C ASP A 351 -6.75 11.87 3.80
N PHE A 352 -7.28 11.58 5.01
CA PHE A 352 -8.53 12.19 5.47
C PHE A 352 -8.40 13.68 5.73
N ARG A 353 -7.27 14.14 6.27
CA ARG A 353 -6.98 15.58 6.43
C ARG A 353 -6.92 16.29 5.07
N ALA A 354 -6.21 15.71 4.09
CA ALA A 354 -6.10 16.27 2.75
C ALA A 354 -7.46 16.31 2.04
N PHE A 355 -8.21 15.20 2.09
CA PHE A 355 -9.56 15.13 1.52
C PHE A 355 -10.50 16.15 2.17
N ALA A 356 -10.59 16.17 3.50
CA ALA A 356 -11.44 17.09 4.25
C ALA A 356 -11.07 18.56 3.99
N SER A 357 -9.77 18.88 3.90
CA SER A 357 -9.31 20.23 3.59
C SER A 357 -9.83 20.72 2.23
N LEU A 358 -9.79 19.88 1.20
CA LEU A 358 -10.27 20.25 -0.14
C LEU A 358 -11.78 20.39 -0.19
N VAL A 359 -12.56 19.51 0.47
CA VAL A 359 -14.02 19.50 0.40
C VAL A 359 -14.68 20.46 1.39
N LYS A 360 -13.93 21.05 2.33
CA LYS A 360 -14.45 21.99 3.32
C LYS A 360 -15.15 23.18 2.65
N GLY A 361 -16.39 23.43 3.04
CA GLY A 361 -17.23 24.50 2.46
C GLY A 361 -17.78 24.18 1.06
N ARG A 362 -17.60 22.95 0.58
CA ARG A 362 -18.16 22.45 -0.68
C ARG A 362 -19.12 21.30 -0.40
N ARG A 363 -19.82 20.85 -1.43
CA ARG A 363 -20.69 19.68 -1.34
C ARG A 363 -20.26 18.64 -2.38
N LYS A 364 -20.40 17.39 -1.99
CA LYS A 364 -20.28 16.24 -2.89
C LYS A 364 -21.28 16.37 -4.04
N ALA A 365 -20.89 16.06 -5.26
CA ALA A 365 -21.80 16.00 -6.41
C ALA A 365 -22.90 14.95 -6.14
N ASP A 366 -24.16 15.29 -6.46
CA ASP A 366 -25.32 14.47 -6.09
C ASP A 366 -25.29 13.08 -6.72
N ASP A 367 -24.76 12.95 -7.94
CA ASP A 367 -24.69 11.71 -8.71
C ASP A 367 -23.45 10.84 -8.34
N VAL A 368 -22.60 11.29 -7.44
CA VAL A 368 -21.37 10.55 -7.03
C VAL A 368 -21.61 9.78 -5.74
N VAL A 369 -21.31 8.49 -5.76
CA VAL A 369 -21.22 7.66 -4.57
C VAL A 369 -19.77 7.70 -4.07
N ALA A 370 -19.56 8.12 -2.82
CA ALA A 370 -18.21 8.21 -2.24
C ALA A 370 -18.05 7.26 -1.06
N TRP A 371 -17.02 6.40 -1.11
CA TRP A 371 -16.64 5.52 -0.03
C TRP A 371 -15.34 6.00 0.62
N LEU A 372 -15.44 6.51 1.83
CA LEU A 372 -14.31 6.98 2.64
C LEU A 372 -14.04 5.93 3.71
N VAL A 373 -12.99 5.14 3.54
CA VAL A 373 -12.72 3.95 4.35
C VAL A 373 -11.40 4.11 5.11
N PRO A 374 -11.44 4.32 6.44
CA PRO A 374 -10.24 4.35 7.26
C PRO A 374 -9.47 3.03 7.20
N GLY A 375 -8.14 3.09 7.23
CA GLY A 375 -7.30 1.90 7.21
C GLY A 375 -7.25 1.16 8.54
N SER A 376 -7.68 1.78 9.65
CA SER A 376 -7.71 1.18 10.97
C SER A 376 -8.70 1.88 11.89
N TRP A 377 -9.10 1.22 12.98
CA TRP A 377 -9.89 1.86 14.03
C TRP A 377 -9.14 3.01 14.73
N ALA A 378 -7.81 2.99 14.72
CA ALA A 378 -7.02 4.11 15.24
C ALA A 378 -7.15 5.34 14.33
N VAL A 379 -7.18 5.17 13.03
CA VAL A 379 -7.45 6.26 12.05
C VAL A 379 -8.87 6.76 12.21
N ASP A 380 -9.90 5.89 12.29
CA ASP A 380 -11.29 6.31 12.50
C ASP A 380 -11.45 7.14 13.78
N LYS A 381 -10.84 6.69 14.86
CA LYS A 381 -10.81 7.43 16.13
C LYS A 381 -10.19 8.82 15.95
N GLN A 382 -9.05 8.91 15.29
CA GLN A 382 -8.34 10.18 15.08
C GLN A 382 -9.13 11.12 14.16
N ILE A 383 -9.82 10.61 13.12
CA ILE A 383 -10.74 11.39 12.29
C ILE A 383 -11.80 12.10 13.15
N ARG A 384 -12.37 11.40 14.13
CA ARG A 384 -13.40 11.94 15.04
C ARG A 384 -12.81 12.91 16.07
N GLU A 385 -11.65 12.59 16.63
CA GLU A 385 -10.94 13.47 17.59
C GLU A 385 -10.53 14.81 16.95
N GLU A 386 -10.17 14.81 15.68
CA GLU A 386 -9.83 16.01 14.91
C GLU A 386 -11.06 16.73 14.33
N GLY A 387 -12.28 16.16 14.46
CA GLY A 387 -13.52 16.72 13.92
C GLY A 387 -13.62 16.68 12.40
N LEU A 388 -12.81 15.86 11.72
CA LEU A 388 -12.84 15.71 10.27
C LEU A 388 -14.16 15.04 9.82
N ASP A 389 -14.74 14.17 10.65
CA ASP A 389 -16.04 13.53 10.43
C ASP A 389 -17.14 14.57 10.23
N LYS A 390 -17.13 15.65 11.01
CA LYS A 390 -18.11 16.75 10.89
C LYS A 390 -17.94 17.50 9.58
N VAL A 391 -16.69 17.84 9.23
CA VAL A 391 -16.39 18.52 7.95
C VAL A 391 -16.84 17.68 6.76
N LEU A 392 -16.57 16.37 6.81
CA LEU A 392 -16.96 15.43 5.75
C LEU A 392 -18.48 15.27 5.68
N ALA A 393 -19.16 15.15 6.82
CA ALA A 393 -20.62 15.04 6.87
C ALA A 393 -21.31 16.32 6.35
N GLU A 394 -20.84 17.52 6.71
CA GLU A 394 -21.31 18.79 6.17
C GLU A 394 -21.17 18.88 4.64
N ALA A 395 -20.10 18.29 4.10
CA ALA A 395 -19.87 18.18 2.66
C ALA A 395 -20.68 17.07 1.98
N GLY A 396 -21.46 16.27 2.74
CA GLY A 396 -22.31 15.19 2.22
C GLY A 396 -21.60 13.85 2.06
N PHE A 397 -20.50 13.63 2.77
CA PHE A 397 -19.78 12.36 2.78
C PHE A 397 -20.08 11.54 4.03
N GLU A 398 -20.09 10.23 3.86
CA GLU A 398 -20.17 9.25 4.94
C GLU A 398 -18.86 8.49 5.07
N ILE A 399 -18.40 8.32 6.31
CA ILE A 399 -17.20 7.52 6.62
C ILE A 399 -17.64 6.10 6.94
N ARG A 400 -17.03 5.13 6.28
CA ARG A 400 -17.26 3.71 6.51
C ARG A 400 -16.41 3.18 7.66
N GLN A 401 -16.68 1.97 8.10
CA GLN A 401 -15.84 1.27 9.07
C GLN A 401 -14.53 0.77 8.41
N PRO A 402 -13.45 0.62 9.19
CA PRO A 402 -12.14 0.25 8.68
C PRO A 402 -12.10 -1.10 7.95
N GLY A 403 -11.34 -1.17 6.86
CA GLY A 403 -11.14 -2.40 6.07
C GLY A 403 -10.60 -2.13 4.68
N CYS A 404 -10.36 -3.20 3.90
CA CYS A 404 -9.89 -3.09 2.52
C CYS A 404 -10.98 -2.62 1.54
N SER A 405 -12.27 -2.86 1.85
CA SER A 405 -13.41 -2.39 1.03
C SER A 405 -13.27 -2.74 -0.46
N ALA A 406 -13.63 -1.79 -1.32
CA ALA A 406 -13.54 -1.93 -2.78
C ALA A 406 -12.10 -2.02 -3.32
N CYS A 407 -11.06 -1.90 -2.52
CA CYS A 407 -9.69 -2.08 -3.02
C CYS A 407 -9.49 -3.44 -3.70
N LEU A 408 -10.11 -4.49 -3.18
CA LEU A 408 -10.10 -5.85 -3.73
C LEU A 408 -11.51 -6.39 -4.04
N ALA A 409 -12.56 -5.73 -3.53
CA ALA A 409 -13.95 -6.12 -3.70
C ALA A 409 -14.25 -7.57 -3.29
N MET A 410 -13.58 -8.07 -2.25
CA MET A 410 -13.84 -9.39 -1.66
C MET A 410 -15.02 -9.40 -0.68
N ASN A 411 -15.48 -8.23 -0.28
CA ASN A 411 -16.69 -7.99 0.53
C ASN A 411 -17.84 -7.45 -0.34
N ASP A 412 -18.87 -6.90 0.29
CA ASP A 412 -20.06 -6.37 -0.41
C ASP A 412 -19.80 -5.01 -1.11
N ASP A 413 -18.65 -4.37 -0.86
CA ASP A 413 -18.29 -3.09 -1.47
C ASP A 413 -17.77 -3.30 -2.89
N LYS A 414 -18.70 -3.32 -3.85
CA LYS A 414 -18.38 -3.53 -5.27
C LYS A 414 -18.90 -2.37 -6.11
N VAL A 415 -18.04 -1.82 -6.94
CA VAL A 415 -18.43 -0.86 -7.98
C VAL A 415 -19.20 -1.62 -9.06
N PRO A 416 -20.42 -1.20 -9.45
CA PRO A 416 -21.18 -1.85 -10.50
C PRO A 416 -20.50 -1.81 -11.88
N ALA A 417 -20.84 -2.77 -12.73
CA ALA A 417 -20.33 -2.84 -14.10
C ALA A 417 -20.61 -1.57 -14.90
N GLY A 418 -19.65 -1.11 -15.67
CA GLY A 418 -19.74 0.07 -16.53
C GLY A 418 -19.67 1.41 -15.79
N LYS A 419 -19.46 1.41 -14.45
CA LYS A 419 -19.33 2.62 -13.64
C LYS A 419 -17.88 3.02 -13.47
N TYR A 420 -17.60 4.34 -13.63
CA TYR A 420 -16.28 4.91 -13.41
C TYR A 420 -16.05 5.22 -11.94
N ALA A 421 -14.95 4.69 -11.41
CA ALA A 421 -14.51 4.96 -10.05
C ALA A 421 -13.14 5.66 -10.04
N VAL A 422 -13.06 6.87 -9.51
CA VAL A 422 -11.78 7.51 -9.15
C VAL A 422 -11.34 6.99 -7.80
N SER A 423 -10.17 6.33 -7.75
CA SER A 423 -9.80 5.48 -6.64
C SER A 423 -8.37 5.70 -6.17
N THR A 424 -8.18 5.75 -4.86
CA THR A 424 -6.85 5.77 -4.23
C THR A 424 -6.28 4.37 -4.01
N SER A 425 -6.95 3.31 -4.47
CA SER A 425 -6.44 1.93 -4.39
C SER A 425 -5.13 1.75 -5.15
N ASN A 426 -4.54 0.57 -5.05
CA ASN A 426 -3.22 0.29 -5.61
C ASN A 426 -3.26 -0.31 -7.01
N ARG A 427 -4.35 -0.96 -7.42
CA ARG A 427 -4.49 -1.65 -8.71
C ARG A 427 -5.81 -1.32 -9.38
N ASN A 428 -5.81 -1.39 -10.72
CA ASN A 428 -6.98 -1.11 -11.56
C ASN A 428 -7.15 -2.11 -12.72
N PHE A 429 -6.72 -3.36 -12.56
CA PHE A 429 -6.99 -4.37 -13.59
C PHE A 429 -8.50 -4.63 -13.73
N GLU A 430 -8.89 -5.21 -14.86
CA GLU A 430 -10.29 -5.50 -15.19
C GLU A 430 -11.01 -6.21 -14.03
N GLY A 431 -12.08 -5.61 -13.52
CA GLY A 431 -12.88 -6.16 -12.44
C GLY A 431 -12.32 -5.99 -11.01
N ARG A 432 -11.20 -5.27 -10.82
CA ARG A 432 -10.54 -5.14 -9.49
C ARG A 432 -11.49 -4.62 -8.39
N GLN A 433 -12.31 -3.61 -8.68
CA GLN A 433 -13.24 -3.03 -7.72
C GLN A 433 -14.68 -3.56 -7.87
N GLY A 434 -14.86 -4.60 -8.65
CA GLY A 434 -16.14 -5.25 -8.97
C GLY A 434 -16.17 -5.70 -10.42
N PRO A 435 -16.94 -6.76 -10.75
CA PRO A 435 -17.03 -7.25 -12.12
C PRO A 435 -17.48 -6.15 -13.08
N GLY A 436 -16.65 -5.85 -14.10
CA GLY A 436 -16.93 -4.81 -15.09
C GLY A 436 -16.78 -3.36 -14.60
N ALA A 437 -16.25 -3.12 -13.40
CA ALA A 437 -15.95 -1.79 -12.87
C ALA A 437 -14.80 -1.13 -13.64
N LEU A 438 -14.90 0.18 -13.88
CA LEU A 438 -13.95 0.99 -14.63
C LEU A 438 -13.15 1.86 -13.64
N THR A 439 -11.97 1.39 -13.22
CA THR A 439 -11.19 2.03 -12.16
C THR A 439 -10.11 2.94 -12.70
N ILE A 440 -10.13 4.20 -12.27
CA ILE A 440 -9.13 5.23 -12.54
C ILE A 440 -8.35 5.47 -11.23
N LEU A 441 -7.07 5.10 -11.19
CA LEU A 441 -6.23 5.40 -10.04
C LEU A 441 -5.88 6.88 -10.02
N ALA A 442 -5.94 7.46 -8.83
CA ALA A 442 -5.62 8.86 -8.59
C ALA A 442 -5.14 9.09 -7.15
N SER A 443 -4.61 10.28 -6.88
CA SER A 443 -4.28 10.71 -5.52
C SER A 443 -5.51 11.11 -4.73
N THR A 444 -5.36 11.25 -3.42
CA THR A 444 -6.41 11.69 -2.49
C THR A 444 -7.00 13.05 -2.89
N LEU A 445 -6.15 14.00 -3.29
CA LEU A 445 -6.61 15.33 -3.70
C LEU A 445 -7.41 15.29 -5.01
N THR A 446 -6.96 14.50 -5.99
CA THR A 446 -7.68 14.30 -7.25
C THR A 446 -9.02 13.59 -7.03
N ALA A 447 -9.05 12.60 -6.13
CA ALA A 447 -10.29 11.91 -5.74
C ALA A 447 -11.27 12.86 -5.05
N ALA A 448 -10.79 13.72 -4.15
CA ALA A 448 -11.60 14.74 -3.48
C ALA A 448 -12.19 15.78 -4.47
N ALA A 449 -11.35 16.25 -5.41
CA ALA A 449 -11.77 17.16 -6.45
C ALA A 449 -12.87 16.54 -7.34
N ALA A 450 -12.66 15.30 -7.77
CA ALA A 450 -13.64 14.57 -8.57
C ALA A 450 -14.95 14.31 -7.81
N ALA A 451 -14.89 14.05 -6.49
CA ALA A 451 -16.05 13.84 -5.66
C ALA A 451 -16.95 15.09 -5.55
N VAL A 452 -16.36 16.28 -5.54
CA VAL A 452 -17.08 17.56 -5.44
C VAL A 452 -17.67 17.98 -6.80
N THR A 453 -16.95 17.75 -7.88
CA THR A 453 -17.34 18.23 -9.21
C THR A 453 -18.15 17.22 -10.03
N GLY A 454 -18.12 15.94 -9.66
CA GLY A 454 -18.76 14.86 -10.44
C GLY A 454 -18.00 14.45 -11.69
N VAL A 455 -16.84 15.03 -11.93
CA VAL A 455 -16.00 14.79 -13.13
C VAL A 455 -14.54 14.66 -12.74
N ILE A 456 -13.71 14.07 -13.61
CA ILE A 456 -12.24 14.10 -13.45
C ILE A 456 -11.79 15.57 -13.44
N THR A 457 -11.20 16.00 -12.34
CA THR A 457 -10.87 17.41 -12.10
C THR A 457 -9.45 17.55 -11.58
N ASP A 458 -8.72 18.53 -12.12
CA ASP A 458 -7.42 18.91 -11.61
C ASP A 458 -7.56 19.52 -10.20
N PRO A 459 -7.02 18.87 -9.16
CA PRO A 459 -7.18 19.34 -7.79
C PRO A 459 -6.59 20.74 -7.58
N ARG A 460 -5.62 21.16 -8.39
CA ARG A 460 -4.98 22.50 -8.31
C ARG A 460 -5.98 23.64 -8.51
N THR A 461 -7.09 23.39 -9.20
CA THR A 461 -8.15 24.38 -9.44
C THR A 461 -9.03 24.63 -8.22
N LEU A 462 -8.98 23.74 -7.21
CA LEU A 462 -9.79 23.81 -6.00
C LEU A 462 -8.97 24.05 -4.71
N LEU A 463 -7.65 24.02 -4.79
CA LEU A 463 -6.73 24.26 -3.67
C LEU A 463 -6.55 25.79 -3.35
#